data_a3148266ef50ac4177632079052a40bd
#
_entry.id   a3148266ef50ac4177632079052a40bd
#
_cell.length_a   1.000
_cell.length_b   1.000
_cell.length_c   1.000
_cell.angle_alpha   90.00
_cell.angle_beta   90.00
_cell.angle_gamma   90.00
#
_symmetry.space_group_name_H-M   'P 1'
#
loop_
_entity.id
_entity.type
_entity.pdbx_description
1 polymer ?
#
loop_
_entity_poly.entity_id
_entity_poly.type
_entity_poly.pdbx_seq_one_letter_code
_entity_poly.pdbx_strand_id
1 'polypeptide(L)'
;MFEGQFGEFFAGLVWFLGYGLLIATVSQVAFFIYLFLHPLGMGIFRKLWPYVQLLLVMYAAFDLFYVRFYRVGAEAGQVWSYIWIPVLVIVSGFVVARWKDKESPGNQLFIPALFYMIFMTSVTLIPFITVEDTSWIYRSVFTLIICNAFQLLMLPKYIEASEKEKAERGRVTKADLNEEKRIKREQEELAQRNKEKSQVKKRNAMNYKNKTRQKDRHGK
;
A
#
# COMPACT_ATOMS: atom_id res chain seq x y z
N MET A 1 -44.66 -27.00 -16.73
CA MET A 1 -43.86 -27.29 -15.52
C MET A 1 -42.45 -26.72 -15.56
N PHE A 2 -41.92 -26.26 -16.68
CA PHE A 2 -40.55 -25.72 -16.82
C PHE A 2 -40.46 -24.20 -16.65
N GLU A 3 -41.54 -23.42 -16.79
CA GLU A 3 -41.48 -21.95 -16.75
C GLU A 3 -41.23 -21.39 -15.35
N GLY A 4 -41.66 -22.07 -14.27
CA GLY A 4 -41.39 -21.61 -12.89
C GLY A 4 -39.91 -21.77 -12.48
N GLN A 5 -39.22 -22.79 -12.96
CA GLN A 5 -37.82 -23.06 -12.62
C GLN A 5 -36.84 -22.04 -13.20
N PHE A 6 -37.13 -21.51 -14.41
CA PHE A 6 -36.32 -20.45 -15.00
C PHE A 6 -36.45 -19.14 -14.22
N GLY A 7 -37.65 -18.77 -13.77
CA GLY A 7 -37.87 -17.57 -12.95
C GLY A 7 -37.13 -17.63 -11.61
N GLU A 8 -37.20 -18.76 -10.91
CA GLU A 8 -36.46 -18.98 -9.65
C GLU A 8 -34.96 -18.97 -9.84
N PHE A 9 -34.46 -19.55 -10.93
CA PHE A 9 -33.04 -19.52 -11.28
C PHE A 9 -32.55 -18.11 -11.52
N PHE A 10 -33.26 -17.30 -12.32
CA PHE A 10 -32.88 -15.90 -12.55
C PHE A 10 -32.99 -15.04 -11.29
N ALA A 11 -34.02 -15.23 -10.48
CA ALA A 11 -34.14 -14.53 -9.19
C ALA A 11 -32.99 -14.87 -8.25
N GLY A 12 -32.61 -16.15 -8.17
CA GLY A 12 -31.46 -16.60 -7.40
C GLY A 12 -30.13 -15.99 -7.91
N LEU A 13 -29.96 -15.96 -9.23
CA LEU A 13 -28.75 -15.39 -9.84
C LEU A 13 -28.64 -13.88 -9.56
N VAL A 14 -29.71 -13.13 -9.68
CA VAL A 14 -29.75 -11.68 -9.35
C VAL A 14 -29.44 -11.47 -7.86
N TRP A 15 -29.99 -12.31 -7.00
CA TRP A 15 -29.72 -12.25 -5.55
C TRP A 15 -28.25 -12.48 -5.23
N PHE A 16 -27.64 -13.54 -5.79
CA PHE A 16 -26.23 -13.85 -5.58
C PHE A 16 -25.30 -12.77 -6.18
N LEU A 17 -25.64 -12.22 -7.35
CA LEU A 17 -24.92 -11.09 -7.95
C LEU A 17 -24.96 -9.85 -7.05
N GLY A 18 -26.15 -9.49 -6.54
CA GLY A 18 -26.32 -8.35 -5.63
C GLY A 18 -25.50 -8.51 -4.36
N TYR A 19 -25.52 -9.70 -3.77
CA TYR A 19 -24.74 -10.02 -2.59
C TYR A 19 -23.23 -9.99 -2.85
N GLY A 20 -22.77 -10.58 -3.96
CA GLY A 20 -21.37 -10.53 -4.38
C GLY A 20 -20.88 -9.10 -4.62
N LEU A 21 -21.71 -8.26 -5.24
CA LEU A 21 -21.43 -6.82 -5.44
C LEU A 21 -21.29 -6.08 -4.12
N LEU A 22 -22.14 -6.38 -3.14
CA LEU A 22 -22.08 -5.77 -1.81
C LEU A 22 -20.74 -6.11 -1.13
N ILE A 23 -20.35 -7.39 -1.13
CA ILE A 23 -19.06 -7.82 -0.55
C ILE A 23 -17.88 -7.17 -1.30
N ALA A 24 -17.93 -7.15 -2.64
CA ALA A 24 -16.91 -6.51 -3.47
C ALA A 24 -16.77 -5.02 -3.16
N THR A 25 -17.89 -4.32 -2.94
CA THR A 25 -17.88 -2.89 -2.57
C THR A 25 -17.24 -2.69 -1.20
N VAL A 26 -17.57 -3.51 -0.20
CA VAL A 26 -16.96 -3.44 1.13
C VAL A 26 -15.45 -3.71 1.05
N SER A 27 -15.04 -4.72 0.27
CA SER A 27 -13.63 -5.01 -0.01
C SER A 27 -12.92 -3.82 -0.67
N GLN A 28 -13.57 -3.18 -1.65
CA GLN A 28 -13.00 -2.03 -2.35
C GLN A 28 -12.81 -0.82 -1.43
N VAL A 29 -13.76 -0.54 -0.55
CA VAL A 29 -13.64 0.53 0.46
C VAL A 29 -12.47 0.23 1.41
N ALA A 30 -12.35 -1.00 1.89
CA ALA A 30 -11.24 -1.43 2.74
C ALA A 30 -9.88 -1.27 2.04
N PHE A 31 -9.81 -1.58 0.74
CA PHE A 31 -8.61 -1.39 -0.04
C PHE A 31 -8.20 0.09 -0.15
N PHE A 32 -9.15 0.99 -0.40
CA PHE A 32 -8.87 2.43 -0.39
C PHE A 32 -8.41 2.94 0.98
N ILE A 33 -9.06 2.47 2.05
CA ILE A 33 -8.63 2.79 3.42
C ILE A 33 -7.19 2.33 3.65
N TYR A 34 -6.83 1.11 3.22
CA TYR A 34 -5.47 0.60 3.31
C TYR A 34 -4.48 1.46 2.52
N LEU A 35 -4.79 1.84 1.28
CA LEU A 35 -3.94 2.69 0.45
C LEU A 35 -3.69 4.07 1.08
N PHE A 36 -4.65 4.58 1.84
CA PHE A 36 -4.52 5.83 2.60
C PHE A 36 -3.75 5.62 3.91
N LEU A 37 -4.06 4.54 4.63
CA LEU A 37 -3.49 4.25 5.95
C LEU A 37 -1.98 3.94 5.87
N HIS A 38 -1.54 3.27 4.81
CA HIS A 38 -0.15 2.86 4.68
C HIS A 38 0.83 4.04 4.58
N PRO A 39 0.65 5.04 3.69
CA PRO A 39 1.48 6.24 3.65
C PRO A 39 1.37 7.08 4.92
N LEU A 40 0.18 7.18 5.50
CA LEU A 40 -0.04 7.90 6.76
C LEU A 40 0.76 7.26 7.90
N GLY A 41 0.69 5.94 8.02
CA GLY A 41 1.46 5.17 9.02
C GLY A 41 2.97 5.32 8.83
N MET A 42 3.45 5.29 7.59
CA MET A 42 4.86 5.57 7.27
C MET A 42 5.26 7.01 7.62
N GLY A 43 4.37 7.97 7.45
CA GLY A 43 4.61 9.37 7.83
C GLY A 43 4.74 9.58 9.34
N ILE A 44 3.88 8.93 10.13
CA ILE A 44 3.82 9.05 11.59
C ILE A 44 4.89 8.20 12.26
N PHE A 45 4.92 6.89 11.96
CA PHE A 45 5.76 5.91 12.65
C PHE A 45 7.11 5.67 11.98
N ARG A 46 7.29 6.13 10.75
CA ARG A 46 8.54 5.99 9.97
C ARG A 46 9.07 4.54 9.99
N LYS A 47 10.26 4.32 10.57
CA LYS A 47 10.91 3.00 10.66
C LYS A 47 10.17 2.00 11.57
N LEU A 48 9.31 2.47 12.45
CA LEU A 48 8.52 1.62 13.34
C LEU A 48 7.24 1.08 12.68
N TRP A 49 6.84 1.62 11.53
CA TRP A 49 5.60 1.23 10.87
C TRP A 49 5.44 -0.27 10.60
N PRO A 50 6.45 -1.00 10.12
CA PRO A 50 6.34 -2.46 9.95
C PRO A 50 6.06 -3.22 11.25
N TYR A 51 6.64 -2.77 12.37
CA TYR A 51 6.40 -3.38 13.70
C TYR A 51 4.98 -3.10 14.19
N VAL A 52 4.46 -1.89 13.95
CA VAL A 52 3.06 -1.54 14.26
C VAL A 52 2.11 -2.39 13.42
N GLN A 53 2.38 -2.57 12.13
CA GLN A 53 1.60 -3.45 11.27
C GLN A 53 1.60 -4.90 11.78
N LEU A 54 2.76 -5.43 12.16
CA LEU A 54 2.88 -6.78 12.70
C LEU A 54 2.09 -6.94 14.01
N LEU A 55 2.16 -5.96 14.91
CA LEU A 55 1.38 -5.94 16.15
C LEU A 55 -0.12 -5.95 15.87
N LEU A 56 -0.57 -5.15 14.90
CA LEU A 56 -1.98 -5.11 14.48
C LEU A 56 -2.43 -6.42 13.83
N VAL A 57 -1.56 -7.08 13.07
CA VAL A 57 -1.82 -8.42 12.51
C VAL A 57 -1.97 -9.45 13.62
N MET A 58 -1.09 -9.45 14.62
CA MET A 58 -1.19 -10.35 15.77
C MET A 58 -2.47 -10.10 16.57
N TYR A 59 -2.80 -8.83 16.80
CA TYR A 59 -4.04 -8.45 17.46
C TYR A 59 -5.27 -8.92 16.68
N ALA A 60 -5.31 -8.70 15.37
CA ALA A 60 -6.42 -9.12 14.52
C ALA A 60 -6.56 -10.64 14.45
N ALA A 61 -5.45 -11.37 14.38
CA ALA A 61 -5.47 -12.84 14.41
C ALA A 61 -6.01 -13.37 15.75
N PHE A 62 -5.60 -12.77 16.88
CA PHE A 62 -6.12 -13.10 18.20
C PHE A 62 -7.60 -12.76 18.32
N ASP A 63 -8.02 -11.55 17.92
CA ASP A 63 -9.42 -11.12 17.94
C ASP A 63 -10.30 -12.05 17.10
N LEU A 64 -9.86 -12.34 15.87
CA LEU A 64 -10.57 -13.20 14.95
C LEU A 64 -10.74 -14.62 15.51
N PHE A 65 -9.65 -15.20 16.05
CA PHE A 65 -9.65 -16.56 16.55
C PHE A 65 -10.44 -16.68 17.86
N TYR A 66 -10.04 -15.89 18.89
CA TYR A 66 -10.56 -16.06 20.25
C TYR A 66 -11.89 -15.35 20.48
N VAL A 67 -11.96 -14.03 20.17
CA VAL A 67 -13.12 -13.22 20.57
C VAL A 67 -14.31 -13.51 19.66
N ARG A 68 -14.09 -13.66 18.37
CA ARG A 68 -15.19 -13.77 17.40
C ARG A 68 -15.64 -15.21 17.18
N PHE A 69 -14.72 -16.09 16.81
CA PHE A 69 -15.12 -17.41 16.35
C PHE A 69 -15.09 -18.48 17.44
N TYR A 70 -14.13 -18.46 18.36
CA TYR A 70 -14.12 -19.43 19.47
C TYR A 70 -15.32 -19.22 20.39
N ARG A 71 -15.60 -18.00 20.83
CA ARG A 71 -16.73 -17.70 21.73
C ARG A 71 -18.08 -18.00 21.07
N VAL A 72 -18.29 -17.51 19.84
CA VAL A 72 -19.54 -17.74 19.09
C VAL A 72 -19.73 -19.23 18.81
N GLY A 73 -18.68 -19.94 18.42
CA GLY A 73 -18.73 -21.38 18.20
C GLY A 73 -18.99 -22.19 19.48
N ALA A 74 -18.43 -21.74 20.61
CA ALA A 74 -18.68 -22.36 21.92
C ALA A 74 -20.15 -22.19 22.38
N GLU A 75 -20.71 -21.00 22.23
CA GLU A 75 -22.11 -20.69 22.51
C GLU A 75 -23.07 -21.48 21.61
N ALA A 76 -22.70 -21.67 20.33
CA ALA A 76 -23.49 -22.48 19.39
C ALA A 76 -23.26 -23.99 19.48
N GLY A 77 -22.33 -24.46 20.33
CA GLY A 77 -21.96 -25.88 20.40
C GLY A 77 -21.25 -26.43 19.15
N GLN A 78 -20.79 -25.59 18.27
CA GLN A 78 -20.19 -25.93 16.95
C GLN A 78 -18.82 -25.30 16.77
N VAL A 79 -17.94 -25.39 17.75
CA VAL A 79 -16.62 -24.73 17.76
C VAL A 79 -15.81 -25.03 16.47
N TRP A 80 -15.81 -26.27 16.02
CA TRP A 80 -15.04 -26.67 14.83
C TRP A 80 -15.46 -25.96 13.55
N SER A 81 -16.76 -25.74 13.36
CA SER A 81 -17.27 -25.02 12.18
C SER A 81 -16.79 -23.58 12.14
N TYR A 82 -16.64 -22.95 13.29
CA TYR A 82 -16.22 -21.54 13.37
C TYR A 82 -14.69 -21.36 13.36
N ILE A 83 -13.92 -22.29 13.91
CA ILE A 83 -12.45 -22.22 13.97
C ILE A 83 -11.81 -22.25 12.57
N TRP A 84 -12.40 -22.94 11.60
CA TRP A 84 -11.87 -22.98 10.24
C TRP A 84 -11.84 -21.62 9.55
N ILE A 85 -12.72 -20.69 9.94
CA ILE A 85 -12.79 -19.35 9.34
C ILE A 85 -11.52 -18.53 9.60
N PRO A 86 -11.09 -18.33 10.89
CA PRO A 86 -9.82 -17.65 11.18
C PRO A 86 -8.61 -18.36 10.56
N VAL A 87 -8.58 -19.69 10.56
CA VAL A 87 -7.51 -20.46 9.93
C VAL A 87 -7.44 -20.15 8.43
N LEU A 88 -8.59 -20.13 7.74
CA LEU A 88 -8.67 -19.81 6.32
C LEU A 88 -8.15 -18.40 6.03
N VAL A 89 -8.54 -17.39 6.83
CA VAL A 89 -8.08 -16.00 6.69
C VAL A 89 -6.56 -15.90 6.90
N ILE A 90 -6.04 -16.52 7.96
CA ILE A 90 -4.62 -16.47 8.29
C ILE A 90 -3.78 -17.18 7.21
N VAL A 91 -4.15 -18.38 6.81
CA VAL A 91 -3.43 -19.16 5.78
C VAL A 91 -3.46 -18.44 4.44
N SER A 92 -4.62 -17.96 4.00
CA SER A 92 -4.74 -17.18 2.77
C SER A 92 -3.90 -15.90 2.82
N GLY A 93 -3.87 -15.22 3.97
CA GLY A 93 -3.03 -14.05 4.20
C GLY A 93 -1.55 -14.33 4.01
N PHE A 94 -1.05 -15.42 4.59
CA PHE A 94 0.35 -15.86 4.41
C PHE A 94 0.66 -16.22 2.95
N VAL A 95 -0.21 -16.97 2.30
CA VAL A 95 -0.01 -17.39 0.90
C VAL A 95 0.06 -16.18 -0.02
N VAL A 96 -0.91 -15.27 0.08
CA VAL A 96 -0.95 -14.06 -0.75
C VAL A 96 0.22 -13.12 -0.46
N ALA A 97 0.57 -12.93 0.83
CA ALA A 97 1.72 -12.10 1.21
C ALA A 97 3.04 -12.65 0.66
N ARG A 98 3.24 -13.98 0.70
CA ARG A 98 4.41 -14.65 0.11
C ARG A 98 4.43 -14.51 -1.42
N TRP A 99 3.28 -14.65 -2.06
CA TRP A 99 3.19 -14.46 -3.51
C TRP A 99 3.55 -13.03 -3.89
N LYS A 100 2.96 -12.06 -3.20
CA LYS A 100 3.23 -10.63 -3.42
C LYS A 100 4.70 -10.27 -3.25
N ASP A 101 5.36 -10.81 -2.23
CA ASP A 101 6.76 -10.57 -1.94
C ASP A 101 7.67 -11.15 -3.06
N LYS A 102 7.31 -12.31 -3.62
CA LYS A 102 8.02 -12.92 -4.76
C LYS A 102 7.88 -12.12 -6.06
N GLU A 103 6.72 -11.50 -6.31
CA GLU A 103 6.49 -10.69 -7.51
C GLU A 103 7.26 -9.36 -7.50
N SER A 104 7.69 -8.88 -6.34
CA SER A 104 8.37 -7.59 -6.20
C SER A 104 9.63 -7.71 -5.35
N PRO A 105 10.67 -8.43 -5.80
CA PRO A 105 11.89 -8.67 -5.05
C PRO A 105 12.59 -7.35 -4.73
N GLY A 106 12.96 -7.16 -3.45
CA GLY A 106 13.66 -5.97 -2.94
C GLY A 106 12.78 -4.91 -2.27
N ASN A 107 11.47 -4.99 -2.37
CA ASN A 107 10.56 -3.98 -1.78
C ASN A 107 10.02 -4.34 -0.39
N GLN A 108 10.37 -5.49 0.18
CA GLN A 108 9.90 -5.96 1.51
C GLN A 108 8.37 -5.81 1.70
N LEU A 109 7.60 -6.27 0.72
CA LEU A 109 6.14 -6.10 0.69
C LEU A 109 5.39 -7.15 1.54
N PHE A 110 6.09 -8.10 2.14
CA PHE A 110 5.48 -9.18 2.92
C PHE A 110 4.63 -8.68 4.09
N ILE A 111 5.18 -7.81 4.94
CA ILE A 111 4.47 -7.29 6.12
C ILE A 111 3.27 -6.42 5.73
N PRO A 112 3.38 -5.45 4.82
CA PRO A 112 2.22 -4.69 4.34
C PRO A 112 1.12 -5.54 3.70
N ALA A 113 1.51 -6.56 2.93
CA ALA A 113 0.58 -7.49 2.31
C ALA A 113 -0.15 -8.36 3.36
N LEU A 114 0.60 -8.86 4.34
CA LEU A 114 0.05 -9.63 5.45
C LEU A 114 -0.92 -8.78 6.29
N PHE A 115 -0.55 -7.53 6.56
CA PHE A 115 -1.40 -6.57 7.26
C PHE A 115 -2.71 -6.34 6.51
N TYR A 116 -2.65 -6.12 5.19
CA TYR A 116 -3.85 -5.95 4.39
C TYR A 116 -4.73 -7.21 4.42
N MET A 117 -4.14 -8.38 4.15
CA MET A 117 -4.89 -9.62 4.03
C MET A 117 -5.51 -10.09 5.36
N ILE A 118 -4.85 -9.89 6.50
CA ILE A 118 -5.36 -10.37 7.79
C ILE A 118 -6.14 -9.26 8.50
N PHE A 119 -5.51 -8.11 8.76
CA PHE A 119 -6.13 -7.05 9.56
C PHE A 119 -7.32 -6.42 8.83
N MET A 120 -7.15 -6.00 7.57
CA MET A 120 -8.24 -5.36 6.83
C MET A 120 -9.38 -6.35 6.54
N THR A 121 -9.07 -7.61 6.22
CA THR A 121 -10.11 -8.65 6.06
C THR A 121 -10.87 -8.89 7.36
N SER A 122 -10.19 -8.92 8.52
CA SER A 122 -10.84 -9.07 9.83
C SER A 122 -11.80 -7.92 10.13
N VAL A 123 -11.40 -6.68 9.84
CA VAL A 123 -12.26 -5.49 10.01
C VAL A 123 -13.47 -5.54 9.09
N THR A 124 -13.26 -5.89 7.82
CA THR A 124 -14.36 -5.95 6.83
C THR A 124 -15.31 -7.12 7.05
N LEU A 125 -14.91 -8.11 7.85
CA LEU A 125 -15.75 -9.24 8.18
C LEU A 125 -16.82 -8.90 9.26
N ILE A 126 -16.63 -7.81 10.02
CA ILE A 126 -17.53 -7.44 11.13
C ILE A 126 -19.01 -7.42 10.74
N PRO A 127 -19.43 -6.77 9.64
CA PRO A 127 -20.85 -6.72 9.28
C PRO A 127 -21.44 -8.07 8.89
N PHE A 128 -20.62 -9.05 8.54
CA PHE A 128 -21.08 -10.37 8.09
C PHE A 128 -21.16 -11.42 9.20
N ILE A 129 -20.59 -11.15 10.38
CA ILE A 129 -20.58 -12.09 11.54
C ILE A 129 -21.93 -12.10 12.27
N THR A 130 -22.73 -11.04 12.12
CA THR A 130 -24.04 -10.93 12.77
C THR A 130 -25.12 -11.83 12.16
N VAL A 131 -24.80 -12.54 11.07
CA VAL A 131 -25.72 -13.46 10.42
C VAL A 131 -25.63 -14.82 11.11
N GLU A 132 -26.77 -15.34 11.57
CA GLU A 132 -26.84 -16.61 12.33
C GLU A 132 -26.46 -17.85 11.50
N ASP A 133 -26.54 -17.77 10.17
CA ASP A 133 -26.24 -18.90 9.28
C ASP A 133 -24.74 -18.99 8.95
N THR A 134 -24.11 -20.03 9.47
CA THR A 134 -22.69 -20.34 9.25
C THR A 134 -22.31 -20.43 7.75
N SER A 135 -23.22 -20.94 6.90
CA SER A 135 -23.00 -21.06 5.46
C SER A 135 -22.81 -19.69 4.77
N TRP A 136 -23.54 -18.68 5.24
CA TRP A 136 -23.41 -17.30 4.76
C TRP A 136 -22.07 -16.69 5.16
N ILE A 137 -21.62 -16.94 6.37
CA ILE A 137 -20.32 -16.46 6.86
C ILE A 137 -19.19 -17.04 5.98
N TYR A 138 -19.21 -18.34 5.70
CA TYR A 138 -18.20 -18.98 4.84
C TYR A 138 -18.18 -18.38 3.43
N ARG A 139 -19.34 -18.19 2.81
CA ARG A 139 -19.45 -17.57 1.49
C ARG A 139 -18.91 -16.15 1.48
N SER A 140 -19.25 -15.35 2.50
CA SER A 140 -18.75 -13.98 2.67
C SER A 140 -17.24 -13.94 2.82
N VAL A 141 -16.68 -14.76 3.70
CA VAL A 141 -15.24 -14.85 3.97
C VAL A 141 -14.48 -15.25 2.70
N PHE A 142 -14.96 -16.30 2.01
CA PHE A 142 -14.30 -16.80 0.81
C PHE A 142 -14.29 -15.72 -0.31
N THR A 143 -15.45 -15.10 -0.56
CA THR A 143 -15.55 -14.01 -1.54
C THR A 143 -14.67 -12.83 -1.16
N LEU A 144 -14.64 -12.43 0.12
CA LEU A 144 -13.83 -11.32 0.62
C LEU A 144 -12.33 -11.59 0.45
N ILE A 145 -11.88 -12.80 0.76
CA ILE A 145 -10.48 -13.20 0.58
C ILE A 145 -10.08 -13.12 -0.89
N ILE A 146 -10.92 -13.62 -1.81
CA ILE A 146 -10.65 -13.56 -3.25
C ILE A 146 -10.59 -12.10 -3.73
N CYS A 147 -11.56 -11.26 -3.34
CA CYS A 147 -11.57 -9.84 -3.71
C CYS A 147 -10.33 -9.12 -3.20
N ASN A 148 -9.99 -9.30 -1.92
CA ASN A 148 -8.82 -8.67 -1.31
C ASN A 148 -7.51 -9.15 -1.94
N ALA A 149 -7.36 -10.45 -2.19
CA ALA A 149 -6.19 -11.01 -2.86
C ALA A 149 -6.04 -10.45 -4.29
N PHE A 150 -7.13 -10.42 -5.05
CA PHE A 150 -7.13 -9.87 -6.40
C PHE A 150 -6.71 -8.40 -6.43
N GLN A 151 -7.29 -7.56 -5.55
CA GLN A 151 -6.94 -6.14 -5.47
C GLN A 151 -5.47 -5.92 -5.12
N LEU A 152 -4.95 -6.68 -4.15
CA LEU A 152 -3.57 -6.57 -3.71
C LEU A 152 -2.57 -7.01 -4.80
N LEU A 153 -2.86 -8.10 -5.49
CA LEU A 153 -2.00 -8.62 -6.56
C LEU A 153 -2.06 -7.76 -7.82
N MET A 154 -3.21 -7.17 -8.12
CA MET A 154 -3.36 -6.28 -9.28
C MET A 154 -2.85 -4.86 -9.05
N LEU A 155 -2.60 -4.46 -7.80
CA LEU A 155 -2.14 -3.10 -7.46
C LEU A 155 -0.93 -2.61 -8.29
N PRO A 156 0.15 -3.39 -8.51
CA PRO A 156 1.28 -2.92 -9.33
C PRO A 156 0.90 -2.62 -10.77
N LYS A 157 0.03 -3.46 -11.35
CA LYS A 157 -0.45 -3.25 -12.72
C LYS A 157 -1.28 -1.98 -12.85
N TYR A 158 -2.10 -1.67 -11.84
CA TYR A 158 -2.88 -0.43 -11.80
C TYR A 158 -1.98 0.79 -11.63
N ILE A 159 -0.93 0.70 -10.81
CA ILE A 159 0.05 1.78 -10.65
C ILE A 159 0.77 2.04 -11.98
N GLU A 160 1.29 0.99 -12.62
CA GLU A 160 1.98 1.10 -13.91
C GLU A 160 1.06 1.67 -15.00
N ALA A 161 -0.18 1.21 -15.10
CA ALA A 161 -1.17 1.75 -16.03
C ALA A 161 -1.47 3.23 -15.77
N SER A 162 -1.60 3.61 -14.49
CA SER A 162 -1.82 5.00 -14.09
C SER A 162 -0.62 5.90 -14.39
N GLU A 163 0.61 5.40 -14.24
CA GLU A 163 1.83 6.16 -14.58
C GLU A 163 1.96 6.36 -16.10
N LYS A 164 1.69 5.33 -16.89
CA LYS A 164 1.63 5.45 -18.37
C LYS A 164 0.60 6.49 -18.80
N GLU A 165 -0.60 6.42 -18.25
CA GLU A 165 -1.67 7.38 -18.56
C GLU A 165 -1.30 8.82 -18.15
N LYS A 166 -0.63 8.99 -17.00
CA LYS A 166 -0.13 10.32 -16.57
C LYS A 166 0.95 10.86 -17.50
N ALA A 167 1.86 9.99 -17.97
CA ALA A 167 2.89 10.36 -18.93
C ALA A 167 2.25 10.78 -20.27
N GLU A 168 1.29 10.01 -20.77
CA GLU A 168 0.55 10.34 -21.99
C GLU A 168 -0.21 11.67 -21.88
N ARG A 169 -0.74 11.98 -20.71
CA ARG A 169 -1.44 13.26 -20.45
C ARG A 169 -0.49 14.44 -20.21
N GLY A 170 0.83 14.27 -20.35
CA GLY A 170 1.83 15.30 -20.10
C GLY A 170 1.95 15.71 -18.62
N ARG A 171 1.53 14.84 -17.68
CA ARG A 171 1.73 15.06 -16.25
C ARG A 171 3.11 14.58 -15.84
N VAL A 172 3.79 15.43 -15.07
CA VAL A 172 5.13 15.12 -14.53
C VAL A 172 5.04 13.97 -13.53
N THR A 173 5.82 12.93 -13.75
CA THR A 173 5.93 11.80 -12.81
C THR A 173 6.80 12.16 -11.61
N LYS A 174 6.74 11.34 -10.53
CA LYS A 174 7.66 11.53 -9.38
C LYS A 174 9.13 11.40 -9.77
N ALA A 175 9.42 10.57 -10.77
CA ALA A 175 10.78 10.40 -11.30
C ALA A 175 11.27 11.69 -11.96
N ASP A 176 10.44 12.30 -12.83
CA ASP A 176 10.76 13.55 -13.52
C ASP A 176 10.98 14.70 -12.52
N LEU A 177 10.14 14.79 -11.48
CA LEU A 177 10.32 15.78 -10.40
C LEU A 177 11.63 15.59 -9.61
N ASN A 178 12.04 14.35 -9.40
CA ASN A 178 13.29 14.07 -8.71
C ASN A 178 14.49 14.38 -9.60
N GLU A 179 14.39 14.11 -10.89
CA GLU A 179 15.43 14.44 -11.87
C GLU A 179 15.55 15.95 -12.06
N GLU A 180 14.45 16.68 -12.17
CA GLU A 180 14.43 18.13 -12.21
C GLU A 180 15.10 18.75 -10.95
N LYS A 181 14.79 18.25 -9.77
CA LYS A 181 15.44 18.68 -8.52
C LYS A 181 16.94 18.39 -8.51
N ARG A 182 17.38 17.27 -9.13
CA ARG A 182 18.79 16.91 -9.22
C ARG A 182 19.52 17.86 -10.18
N ILE A 183 18.95 18.09 -11.35
CA ILE A 183 19.49 19.03 -12.35
C ILE A 183 19.60 20.44 -11.76
N LYS A 184 18.56 20.88 -11.03
CA LYS A 184 18.57 22.20 -10.39
C LYS A 184 19.68 22.35 -9.34
N ARG A 185 19.92 21.32 -8.53
CA ARG A 185 21.05 21.30 -7.58
C ARG A 185 22.40 21.33 -8.27
N GLU A 186 22.58 20.57 -9.33
CA GLU A 186 23.82 20.57 -10.13
C GLU A 186 24.09 21.93 -10.76
N GLN A 187 23.04 22.61 -11.25
CA GLN A 187 23.15 23.97 -11.77
C GLN A 187 23.53 25.01 -10.71
N GLU A 188 22.95 24.90 -9.51
CA GLU A 188 23.29 25.75 -8.37
C GLU A 188 24.75 25.56 -7.92
N GLU A 189 25.21 24.31 -7.84
CA GLU A 189 26.62 24.01 -7.54
C GLU A 189 27.60 24.55 -8.60
N LEU A 190 27.27 24.39 -9.88
CA LEU A 190 28.07 24.95 -10.98
C LEU A 190 28.10 26.47 -10.90
N ALA A 191 26.99 27.11 -10.62
CA ALA A 191 26.91 28.56 -10.45
C ALA A 191 27.75 29.04 -9.25
N GLN A 192 27.75 28.31 -8.13
CA GLN A 192 28.60 28.61 -6.98
C GLN A 192 30.08 28.46 -7.30
N ARG A 193 30.49 27.35 -7.93
CA ARG A 193 31.88 27.14 -8.40
C ARG A 193 32.37 28.24 -9.37
N ASN A 194 31.52 28.69 -10.25
CA ASN A 194 31.86 29.78 -11.18
C ASN A 194 32.02 31.13 -10.47
N LYS A 195 31.18 31.42 -9.44
CA LYS A 195 31.36 32.61 -8.60
C LYS A 195 32.66 32.56 -7.81
N GLU A 196 33.00 31.42 -7.21
CA GLU A 196 34.29 31.24 -6.50
C GLU A 196 35.51 31.44 -7.43
N LYS A 197 35.48 30.78 -8.60
CA LYS A 197 36.55 30.96 -9.61
C LYS A 197 36.70 32.44 -10.01
N SER A 198 35.60 33.15 -10.20
CA SER A 198 35.63 34.57 -10.55
C SER A 198 36.19 35.45 -9.42
N GLN A 199 35.87 35.13 -8.17
CA GLN A 199 36.40 35.82 -6.98
C GLN A 199 37.91 35.57 -6.83
N VAL A 200 38.36 34.32 -7.01
CA VAL A 200 39.80 33.97 -6.97
C VAL A 200 40.55 34.73 -8.08
N LYS A 201 40.02 34.79 -9.30
CA LYS A 201 40.61 35.52 -10.41
C LYS A 201 40.74 37.03 -10.11
N LYS A 202 39.70 37.64 -9.51
CA LYS A 202 39.73 39.06 -9.09
C LYS A 202 40.78 39.31 -8.01
N ARG A 203 40.86 38.42 -7.02
CA ARG A 203 41.81 38.50 -5.92
C ARG A 203 43.25 38.38 -6.40
N ASN A 204 43.53 37.45 -7.32
CA ASN A 204 44.86 37.29 -7.93
C ASN A 204 45.24 38.51 -8.79
N ALA A 205 44.32 39.07 -9.55
CA ALA A 205 44.56 40.28 -10.35
C ALA A 205 44.86 41.50 -9.44
N MET A 206 44.18 41.61 -8.29
CA MET A 206 44.41 42.69 -7.31
C MET A 206 45.79 42.54 -6.64
N ASN A 207 46.18 41.31 -6.28
CA ASN A 207 47.49 41.01 -5.71
C ASN A 207 48.62 41.33 -6.70
N TYR A 208 48.42 40.99 -7.98
CA TYR A 208 49.39 41.34 -9.02
C TYR A 208 49.56 42.85 -9.17
N LYS A 209 48.49 43.60 -9.21
CA LYS A 209 48.52 45.08 -9.26
C LYS A 209 49.23 45.72 -8.08
N ASN A 210 49.01 45.18 -6.87
CA ASN A 210 49.66 45.66 -5.64
C ASN A 210 51.18 45.38 -5.66
N LYS A 211 51.57 44.20 -6.17
CA LYS A 211 52.98 43.80 -6.28
C LYS A 211 53.75 44.69 -7.30
N THR A 212 53.11 45.05 -8.40
CA THR A 212 53.69 45.98 -9.41
C THR A 212 53.82 47.37 -8.81
N ARG A 213 52.82 47.90 -8.11
CA ARG A 213 52.91 49.20 -7.44
C ARG A 213 53.99 49.31 -6.37
N GLN A 214 54.28 48.23 -5.65
CA GLN A 214 55.38 48.21 -4.67
C GLN A 214 56.74 48.20 -5.35
N LYS A 215 56.90 47.53 -6.49
CA LYS A 215 58.14 47.51 -7.25
C LYS A 215 58.49 48.89 -7.81
N ASP A 216 57.49 49.65 -8.27
CA ASP A 216 57.65 51.02 -8.80
C ASP A 216 57.96 52.05 -7.70
N ARG A 217 57.69 51.76 -6.42
CA ARG A 217 58.00 52.62 -5.27
C ARG A 217 59.42 52.42 -4.72
N HIS A 218 60.04 51.27 -4.95
CA HIS A 218 61.39 50.96 -4.46
C HIS A 218 62.48 51.07 -5.58
N GLY A 219 62.05 51.43 -6.76
CA GLY A 219 62.97 51.63 -7.89
C GLY A 219 63.25 53.12 -8.21
N LYS A 220 62.89 54.05 -7.33
CA LYS A 220 63.31 55.44 -7.34
C LYS A 220 64.11 55.69 -6.05
#